data_8f1b1bc126ef641870182da7fa3a80ff
#
_entry.id   8f1b1bc126ef641870182da7fa3a80ff
#
_cell.length_a   1.000
_cell.length_b   1.000
_cell.length_c   1.000
_cell.angle_alpha   90.00
_cell.angle_beta   90.00
_cell.angle_gamma   90.00
#
_symmetry.space_group_name_H-M   'P 1'
#
loop_
_entity.id
_entity.type
_entity.pdbx_description
1 polymer ?
#
loop_
_entity_poly.entity_id
_entity_poly.type
_entity_poly.pdbx_seq_one_letter_code
_entity_poly.pdbx_strand_id
1 'polypeptide(L)'
;MKHNILITGGAGFIGSHVVRLFVNKYSDYKIYNLDVLTYAANLKNLTDIENKNNYNFIKADICDFESVKEIFIKYKINKVIHFAAESHVDRSIKDPFSFAQTNVMGTLSLLQAAKEAWSNDYSDKLFYHISTDEVYGSLNQDELFTETTKYDPHSPYAASKASSDHFVRAFGDTFGMPIVISNCSNNYGPYQFPEKLIPLFITNIINNKPLPIYGKGENIRDWLYVEDHVNAIDTIFHKGKLNETYNIGGFNEWKNIDLIKVIIKVTDRLLGREEGSSEKLIMYVRDREGHDLRYAIDATKLKNELGWEPSLQFEEGLEKTVKWYIDNKYWIEKIQ
;
A
#
# COMPACT_ATOMS: atom_id res chain seq x y z
N MET A 1 21.50 18.11 6.13
CA MET A 1 20.55 17.00 6.19
C MET A 1 21.16 15.80 5.47
N LYS A 2 20.95 14.60 5.98
CA LYS A 2 21.61 13.40 5.47
C LYS A 2 21.01 12.92 4.14
N HIS A 3 19.65 12.93 4.03
CA HIS A 3 18.95 12.46 2.83
C HIS A 3 17.82 13.39 2.41
N ASN A 4 17.63 13.53 1.10
CA ASN A 4 16.48 14.15 0.47
C ASN A 4 15.63 13.04 -0.15
N ILE A 5 14.54 12.67 0.52
CA ILE A 5 13.73 11.51 0.17
C ILE A 5 12.46 11.97 -0.51
N LEU A 6 12.21 11.48 -1.72
CA LEU A 6 10.93 11.63 -2.40
C LEU A 6 10.04 10.45 -2.06
N ILE A 7 8.90 10.71 -1.41
CA ILE A 7 7.86 9.71 -1.17
C ILE A 7 6.69 10.07 -2.09
N THR A 8 6.39 9.23 -3.05
CA THR A 8 5.27 9.44 -3.98
C THR A 8 4.02 8.73 -3.47
N GLY A 9 2.84 9.30 -3.68
CA GLY A 9 1.59 8.75 -3.14
C GLY A 9 1.46 8.89 -1.62
N GLY A 10 2.19 9.86 -1.03
CA GLY A 10 2.26 10.01 0.41
C GLY A 10 1.06 10.70 1.05
N ALA A 11 0.06 11.14 0.29
CA ALA A 11 -1.24 11.56 0.82
C ALA A 11 -2.28 10.42 0.86
N GLY A 12 -1.94 9.24 0.30
CA GLY A 12 -2.74 8.02 0.36
C GLY A 12 -2.64 7.29 1.69
N PHE A 13 -3.26 6.12 1.77
CA PHE A 13 -3.35 5.30 2.99
C PHE A 13 -1.95 4.93 3.54
N ILE A 14 -1.24 3.99 2.90
CA ILE A 14 0.05 3.49 3.40
C ILE A 14 1.11 4.60 3.37
N GLY A 15 1.15 5.37 2.26
CA GLY A 15 2.11 6.45 2.08
C GLY A 15 2.08 7.49 3.19
N SER A 16 0.89 7.87 3.70
CA SER A 16 0.76 8.85 4.79
C SER A 16 1.36 8.36 6.11
N HIS A 17 1.24 7.07 6.42
CA HIS A 17 1.88 6.48 7.58
C HIS A 17 3.42 6.46 7.44
N VAL A 18 3.94 6.15 6.25
CA VAL A 18 5.40 6.19 5.99
C VAL A 18 5.93 7.61 6.08
N VAL A 19 5.26 8.59 5.44
CA VAL A 19 5.63 10.00 5.54
C VAL A 19 5.67 10.43 7.01
N ARG A 20 4.65 10.12 7.79
CA ARG A 20 4.56 10.46 9.22
C ARG A 20 5.70 9.83 10.03
N LEU A 21 5.97 8.54 9.80
CA LEU A 21 7.08 7.85 10.48
C LEU A 21 8.42 8.50 10.17
N PHE A 22 8.73 8.73 8.88
CA PHE A 22 10.01 9.28 8.46
C PHE A 22 10.22 10.72 8.94
N VAL A 23 9.18 11.55 8.90
CA VAL A 23 9.24 12.94 9.40
C VAL A 23 9.50 12.99 10.90
N ASN A 24 8.85 12.13 11.68
CA ASN A 24 8.99 12.14 13.14
C ASN A 24 10.25 11.43 13.64
N LYS A 25 10.67 10.34 12.99
CA LYS A 25 11.78 9.49 13.43
C LYS A 25 13.14 10.03 13.00
N TYR A 26 13.22 10.68 11.81
CA TYR A 26 14.49 11.07 11.18
C TYR A 26 14.56 12.58 10.97
N SER A 27 14.95 13.33 12.00
CA SER A 27 15.05 14.80 11.95
C SER A 27 16.11 15.33 10.99
N ASP A 28 17.10 14.50 10.63
CA ASP A 28 18.18 14.80 9.66
C ASP A 28 17.82 14.45 8.21
N TYR A 29 16.65 13.83 7.95
CA TYR A 29 16.11 13.60 6.60
C TYR A 29 15.21 14.75 6.18
N LYS A 30 15.14 15.04 4.89
CA LYS A 30 14.17 15.95 4.29
C LYS A 30 13.20 15.15 3.44
N ILE A 31 11.93 15.20 3.82
CA ILE A 31 10.88 14.42 3.19
C ILE A 31 10.10 15.31 2.23
N TYR A 32 10.09 14.91 0.98
CA TYR A 32 9.31 15.50 -0.10
C TYR A 32 8.18 14.54 -0.44
N ASN A 33 6.97 14.88 -0.04
CA ASN A 33 5.76 14.11 -0.32
C ASN A 33 5.16 14.58 -1.64
N LEU A 34 5.27 13.77 -2.69
CA LEU A 34 4.69 14.03 -4.00
C LEU A 34 3.37 13.27 -4.17
N ASP A 35 2.29 13.99 -4.43
CA ASP A 35 0.99 13.40 -4.69
C ASP A 35 0.18 14.28 -5.65
N VAL A 36 -0.55 13.68 -6.57
CA VAL A 36 -1.43 14.40 -7.50
C VAL A 36 -2.77 14.74 -6.87
N LEU A 37 -3.09 14.12 -5.72
CA LEU A 37 -4.35 14.23 -4.98
C LEU A 37 -5.55 13.74 -5.78
N THR A 38 -5.50 12.48 -6.20
CA THR A 38 -6.66 11.78 -6.75
C THR A 38 -7.69 11.46 -5.64
N TYR A 39 -8.74 10.75 -5.99
CA TYR A 39 -9.90 10.48 -5.11
C TYR A 39 -9.56 9.82 -3.75
N ALA A 40 -8.51 9.00 -3.68
CA ALA A 40 -8.13 8.28 -2.46
C ALA A 40 -7.06 9.00 -1.63
N ALA A 41 -6.54 10.13 -2.12
CA ALA A 41 -5.53 10.92 -1.45
C ALA A 41 -6.17 12.02 -0.58
N ASN A 42 -5.65 12.22 0.64
CA ASN A 42 -6.16 13.24 1.53
C ASN A 42 -5.05 13.85 2.40
N LEU A 43 -4.74 15.13 2.20
CA LEU A 43 -3.74 15.84 3.01
C LEU A 43 -4.09 15.92 4.50
N LYS A 44 -5.37 15.75 4.85
CA LYS A 44 -5.78 15.69 6.27
C LYS A 44 -5.19 14.49 7.00
N ASN A 45 -4.74 13.47 6.26
CA ASN A 45 -4.00 12.35 6.84
C ASN A 45 -2.66 12.79 7.47
N LEU A 46 -2.16 13.99 7.16
CA LEU A 46 -0.83 14.49 7.51
C LEU A 46 -0.84 15.79 8.30
N THR A 47 -1.99 16.20 8.85
CA THR A 47 -2.14 17.46 9.60
C THR A 47 -1.25 17.55 10.83
N ASP A 48 -0.93 16.41 11.44
CA ASP A 48 -0.05 16.31 12.60
C ASP A 48 1.43 16.62 12.29
N ILE A 49 1.81 16.56 11.02
CA ILE A 49 3.21 16.78 10.58
C ILE A 49 3.34 17.92 9.55
N GLU A 50 2.27 18.55 9.10
CA GLU A 50 2.28 19.53 8.02
C GLU A 50 3.20 20.74 8.27
N ASN A 51 3.41 21.10 9.54
CA ASN A 51 4.24 22.23 9.97
C ASN A 51 5.66 21.82 10.39
N LYS A 52 6.09 20.56 10.16
CA LYS A 52 7.44 20.13 10.50
C LYS A 52 8.47 20.67 9.50
N ASN A 53 9.60 21.17 9.99
CA ASN A 53 10.65 21.78 9.16
C ASN A 53 11.28 20.85 8.13
N ASN A 54 11.18 19.55 8.34
CA ASN A 54 11.73 18.52 7.47
C ASN A 54 10.69 17.89 6.53
N TYR A 55 9.44 18.40 6.50
CA TYR A 55 8.37 17.98 5.62
C TYR A 55 8.08 19.02 4.53
N ASN A 56 7.87 18.56 3.29
CA ASN A 56 7.44 19.39 2.17
C ASN A 56 6.44 18.62 1.31
N PHE A 57 5.30 19.22 1.03
CA PHE A 57 4.33 18.68 0.09
C PHE A 57 4.56 19.26 -1.32
N ILE A 58 4.49 18.41 -2.34
CA ILE A 58 4.60 18.76 -3.75
C ILE A 58 3.39 18.17 -4.48
N LYS A 59 2.53 19.03 -5.03
CA LYS A 59 1.44 18.57 -5.89
C LYS A 59 1.95 18.41 -7.32
N ALA A 60 2.12 17.16 -7.77
CA ALA A 60 2.55 16.83 -9.13
C ALA A 60 2.07 15.45 -9.54
N ASP A 61 1.94 15.22 -10.84
CA ASP A 61 1.66 13.91 -11.43
C ASP A 61 2.98 13.20 -11.77
N ILE A 62 3.14 11.95 -11.34
CA ILE A 62 4.32 11.13 -11.68
C ILE A 62 4.42 10.85 -13.19
N CYS A 63 3.33 10.97 -13.94
CA CYS A 63 3.30 10.81 -15.38
C CYS A 63 3.84 12.05 -16.15
N ASP A 64 3.95 13.20 -15.48
CA ASP A 64 4.57 14.40 -16.05
C ASP A 64 6.10 14.34 -15.86
N PHE A 65 6.77 13.76 -16.85
CA PHE A 65 8.22 13.53 -16.80
C PHE A 65 9.03 14.79 -16.56
N GLU A 66 8.70 15.92 -17.22
CA GLU A 66 9.45 17.16 -17.08
C GLU A 66 9.31 17.73 -15.66
N SER A 67 8.11 17.76 -15.12
CA SER A 67 7.87 18.18 -13.73
C SER A 67 8.61 17.28 -12.73
N VAL A 68 8.58 15.96 -12.92
CA VAL A 68 9.29 15.02 -12.06
C VAL A 68 10.80 15.25 -12.13
N LYS A 69 11.36 15.41 -13.31
CA LYS A 69 12.79 15.70 -13.53
C LYS A 69 13.22 16.99 -12.84
N GLU A 70 12.43 18.06 -12.97
CA GLU A 70 12.70 19.34 -12.28
C GLU A 70 12.70 19.16 -10.76
N ILE A 71 11.79 18.34 -10.20
CA ILE A 71 11.73 18.03 -8.77
C ILE A 71 13.01 17.35 -8.30
N PHE A 72 13.50 16.34 -9.03
CA PHE A 72 14.76 15.65 -8.69
C PHE A 72 15.94 16.61 -8.65
N ILE A 73 16.07 17.50 -9.63
CA ILE A 73 17.16 18.46 -9.73
C ILE A 73 17.04 19.53 -8.64
N LYS A 74 15.86 20.17 -8.53
CA LYS A 74 15.61 21.28 -7.59
C LYS A 74 15.84 20.88 -6.14
N TYR A 75 15.35 19.72 -5.75
CA TYR A 75 15.42 19.26 -4.38
C TYR A 75 16.59 18.30 -4.12
N LYS A 76 17.42 18.03 -5.14
CA LYS A 76 18.57 17.12 -5.05
C LYS A 76 18.18 15.77 -4.45
N ILE A 77 17.09 15.19 -4.97
CA ILE A 77 16.54 13.92 -4.48
C ILE A 77 17.60 12.83 -4.63
N ASN A 78 17.92 12.15 -3.53
CA ASN A 78 18.88 11.04 -3.55
C ASN A 78 18.23 9.67 -3.19
N LYS A 79 17.04 9.66 -2.62
CA LYS A 79 16.31 8.42 -2.35
C LYS A 79 14.84 8.59 -2.72
N VAL A 80 14.22 7.49 -3.18
CA VAL A 80 12.80 7.42 -3.56
C VAL A 80 12.14 6.28 -2.80
N ILE A 81 10.93 6.51 -2.28
CA ILE A 81 10.00 5.45 -1.87
C ILE A 81 8.72 5.66 -2.69
N HIS A 82 8.44 4.72 -3.58
CA HIS A 82 7.41 4.89 -4.60
C HIS A 82 6.15 4.12 -4.27
N PHE A 83 5.11 4.86 -3.78
CA PHE A 83 3.76 4.33 -3.51
C PHE A 83 2.72 4.76 -4.54
N ALA A 84 2.93 5.88 -5.26
CA ALA A 84 1.92 6.42 -6.17
C ALA A 84 1.48 5.37 -7.19
N ALA A 85 0.20 5.00 -7.14
CA ALA A 85 -0.39 4.01 -8.01
C ALA A 85 -1.92 4.11 -7.98
N GLU A 86 -2.57 3.74 -9.08
CA GLU A 86 -3.96 3.32 -9.07
C GLU A 86 -4.02 1.89 -8.48
N SER A 87 -4.94 1.64 -7.51
CA SER A 87 -4.88 0.41 -6.69
C SER A 87 -6.21 -0.32 -6.49
N HIS A 88 -7.30 0.10 -7.14
CA HIS A 88 -8.60 -0.52 -6.96
C HIS A 88 -8.94 -1.47 -8.11
N VAL A 89 -8.97 -2.79 -7.85
CA VAL A 89 -9.15 -3.81 -8.89
C VAL A 89 -10.40 -3.58 -9.73
N ASP A 90 -11.58 -3.31 -9.11
CA ASP A 90 -12.83 -3.08 -9.87
C ASP A 90 -12.76 -1.86 -10.78
N ARG A 91 -11.98 -0.84 -10.41
CA ARG A 91 -11.71 0.31 -11.29
C ARG A 91 -10.80 -0.09 -12.45
N SER A 92 -9.81 -0.96 -12.21
CA SER A 92 -8.90 -1.43 -13.27
C SER A 92 -9.61 -2.24 -14.35
N ILE A 93 -10.66 -2.99 -13.97
CA ILE A 93 -11.50 -3.74 -14.90
C ILE A 93 -12.32 -2.77 -15.79
N LYS A 94 -12.77 -1.65 -15.22
CA LYS A 94 -13.56 -0.64 -15.94
C LYS A 94 -12.70 0.29 -16.81
N ASP A 95 -11.53 0.67 -16.31
CA ASP A 95 -10.59 1.57 -16.98
C ASP A 95 -9.15 1.09 -16.82
N PRO A 96 -8.70 0.11 -17.61
CA PRO A 96 -7.33 -0.40 -17.54
C PRO A 96 -6.29 0.61 -18.03
N PHE A 97 -6.69 1.59 -18.85
CA PHE A 97 -5.75 2.57 -19.40
C PHE A 97 -5.20 3.51 -18.33
N SER A 98 -6.02 3.98 -17.40
CA SER A 98 -5.54 4.82 -16.29
C SER A 98 -4.54 4.07 -15.40
N PHE A 99 -4.72 2.76 -15.22
CA PHE A 99 -3.80 1.92 -14.47
C PHE A 99 -2.47 1.72 -15.20
N ALA A 100 -2.49 1.47 -16.50
CA ALA A 100 -1.27 1.39 -17.31
C ALA A 100 -0.54 2.75 -17.32
N GLN A 101 -1.26 3.86 -17.49
CA GLN A 101 -0.68 5.19 -17.50
C GLN A 101 -0.01 5.51 -16.16
N THR A 102 -0.72 5.35 -15.03
CA THR A 102 -0.18 5.71 -13.72
C THR A 102 0.88 4.72 -13.26
N ASN A 103 0.56 3.42 -13.26
CA ASN A 103 1.43 2.43 -12.63
C ASN A 103 2.65 2.11 -13.49
N VAL A 104 2.50 2.04 -14.82
CA VAL A 104 3.62 1.71 -15.71
C VAL A 104 4.35 2.96 -16.16
N MET A 105 3.65 3.88 -16.82
CA MET A 105 4.30 5.08 -17.39
C MET A 105 4.78 6.03 -16.29
N GLY A 106 4.00 6.21 -15.22
CA GLY A 106 4.42 7.00 -14.06
C GLY A 106 5.67 6.43 -13.36
N THR A 107 5.74 5.10 -13.17
CA THR A 107 6.95 4.45 -12.64
C THR A 107 8.15 4.64 -13.57
N LEU A 108 7.96 4.47 -14.88
CA LEU A 108 9.02 4.68 -15.87
C LEU A 108 9.50 6.14 -15.87
N SER A 109 8.60 7.11 -15.77
CA SER A 109 8.92 8.54 -15.65
C SER A 109 9.82 8.80 -14.43
N LEU A 110 9.47 8.26 -13.26
CA LEU A 110 10.28 8.39 -12.03
C LEU A 110 11.66 7.75 -12.18
N LEU A 111 11.73 6.54 -12.74
CA LEU A 111 13.00 5.84 -12.97
C LEU A 111 13.92 6.61 -13.91
N GLN A 112 13.38 7.12 -15.02
CA GLN A 112 14.14 7.89 -16.00
C GLN A 112 14.61 9.23 -15.41
N ALA A 113 13.75 9.92 -14.65
CA ALA A 113 14.13 11.18 -13.98
C ALA A 113 15.22 10.94 -12.92
N ALA A 114 15.13 9.87 -12.14
CA ALA A 114 16.16 9.47 -11.19
C ALA A 114 17.49 9.19 -11.89
N LYS A 115 17.47 8.40 -12.97
CA LYS A 115 18.65 8.06 -13.77
C LYS A 115 19.36 9.33 -14.31
N GLU A 116 18.60 10.24 -14.90
CA GLU A 116 19.15 11.49 -15.44
C GLU A 116 19.71 12.41 -14.33
N ALA A 117 18.97 12.58 -13.23
CA ALA A 117 19.39 13.45 -12.13
C ALA A 117 20.59 12.88 -11.36
N TRP A 118 20.72 11.57 -11.25
CA TRP A 118 21.84 10.92 -10.59
C TRP A 118 23.07 10.75 -11.49
N SER A 119 22.93 10.95 -12.80
CA SER A 119 24.03 11.03 -13.78
C SER A 119 25.05 9.87 -13.66
N ASN A 120 24.56 8.65 -13.40
CA ASN A 120 25.34 7.42 -13.13
C ASN A 120 26.21 7.47 -11.83
N ASP A 121 26.11 8.50 -11.02
CA ASP A 121 26.63 8.47 -9.64
C ASP A 121 25.56 7.94 -8.70
N TYR A 122 25.62 6.65 -8.43
CA TYR A 122 24.66 5.95 -7.58
C TYR A 122 25.11 5.86 -6.10
N SER A 123 26.19 6.57 -5.73
CA SER A 123 26.62 6.67 -4.32
C SER A 123 25.51 7.24 -3.47
N ASP A 124 25.12 6.53 -2.39
CA ASP A 124 24.05 6.93 -1.47
C ASP A 124 22.68 7.18 -2.15
N LYS A 125 22.40 6.50 -3.26
CA LYS A 125 21.12 6.54 -3.94
C LYS A 125 20.30 5.29 -3.60
N LEU A 126 18.97 5.39 -3.75
CA LEU A 126 18.06 4.26 -3.63
C LEU A 126 16.73 4.57 -4.33
N PHE A 127 16.25 3.65 -5.14
CA PHE A 127 14.90 3.64 -5.66
C PHE A 127 14.16 2.43 -5.04
N TYR A 128 13.33 2.68 -4.03
CA TYR A 128 12.53 1.66 -3.37
C TYR A 128 11.10 1.67 -3.92
N HIS A 129 10.72 0.58 -4.58
CA HIS A 129 9.41 0.39 -5.21
C HIS A 129 8.50 -0.47 -4.33
N ILE A 130 7.29 0.02 -4.06
CA ILE A 130 6.29 -0.71 -3.28
C ILE A 130 5.31 -1.38 -4.25
N SER A 131 5.22 -2.70 -4.20
CA SER A 131 4.36 -3.53 -5.02
C SER A 131 3.35 -4.31 -4.18
N THR A 132 2.78 -5.36 -4.73
CA THR A 132 1.68 -6.15 -4.16
C THR A 132 1.90 -7.64 -4.41
N ASP A 133 1.37 -8.50 -3.57
CA ASP A 133 1.33 -9.94 -3.77
C ASP A 133 0.43 -10.37 -4.94
N GLU A 134 -0.49 -9.51 -5.37
CA GLU A 134 -1.37 -9.78 -6.52
C GLU A 134 -0.60 -10.01 -7.83
N VAL A 135 0.67 -9.59 -7.92
CA VAL A 135 1.52 -9.88 -9.09
C VAL A 135 1.85 -11.35 -9.27
N TYR A 136 1.76 -12.14 -8.21
CA TYR A 136 2.07 -13.58 -8.24
C TYR A 136 0.93 -14.46 -8.77
N GLY A 137 -0.30 -13.94 -8.84
CA GLY A 137 -1.48 -14.69 -9.27
C GLY A 137 -2.21 -15.38 -8.12
N SER A 138 -2.77 -16.57 -8.35
CA SER A 138 -3.58 -17.30 -7.37
C SER A 138 -2.88 -18.57 -6.88
N LEU A 139 -3.04 -18.86 -5.58
CA LEU A 139 -2.45 -20.04 -4.93
C LEU A 139 -3.43 -21.21 -4.79
N ASN A 140 -2.89 -22.42 -4.76
CA ASN A 140 -3.55 -23.60 -4.21
C ASN A 140 -3.51 -23.59 -2.67
N GLN A 141 -4.14 -24.61 -2.01
CA GLN A 141 -4.40 -24.58 -0.57
C GLN A 141 -3.16 -24.51 0.32
N ASP A 142 -2.04 -25.16 -0.05
CA ASP A 142 -0.88 -25.33 0.83
C ASP A 142 0.38 -24.57 0.36
N GLU A 143 0.24 -23.69 -0.62
CA GLU A 143 1.37 -22.95 -1.19
C GLU A 143 1.46 -21.54 -0.58
N LEU A 144 2.68 -20.95 -0.62
CA LEU A 144 2.93 -19.55 -0.27
C LEU A 144 3.71 -18.88 -1.39
N PHE A 145 3.43 -17.61 -1.65
CA PHE A 145 4.25 -16.79 -2.54
C PHE A 145 5.59 -16.45 -1.90
N THR A 146 6.66 -16.88 -2.54
CA THR A 146 8.02 -16.47 -2.21
C THR A 146 8.52 -15.41 -3.19
N GLU A 147 9.64 -14.77 -2.90
CA GLU A 147 10.25 -13.77 -3.80
C GLU A 147 10.73 -14.38 -5.15
N THR A 148 10.81 -15.71 -5.25
CA THR A 148 11.16 -16.43 -6.47
C THR A 148 9.96 -16.98 -7.23
N THR A 149 8.75 -16.80 -6.70
CA THR A 149 7.51 -17.18 -7.38
C THR A 149 7.38 -16.37 -8.67
N LYS A 150 7.06 -17.04 -9.78
CA LYS A 150 6.83 -16.38 -11.07
C LYS A 150 5.58 -15.51 -11.00
N TYR A 151 5.64 -14.37 -11.66
CA TYR A 151 4.49 -13.48 -11.81
C TYR A 151 3.46 -14.08 -12.78
N ASP A 152 2.20 -14.10 -12.34
CA ASP A 152 1.05 -14.59 -13.12
C ASP A 152 -0.20 -13.71 -12.80
N PRO A 153 -0.17 -12.41 -13.11
CA PRO A 153 -1.23 -11.47 -12.72
C PRO A 153 -2.53 -11.69 -13.50
N HIS A 154 -3.69 -11.77 -12.80
CA HIS A 154 -4.99 -12.05 -13.40
C HIS A 154 -5.91 -10.81 -13.53
N SER A 155 -5.53 -9.65 -13.00
CA SER A 155 -6.28 -8.41 -13.13
C SER A 155 -5.48 -7.33 -13.85
N PRO A 156 -6.13 -6.33 -14.51
CA PRO A 156 -5.40 -5.19 -15.09
C PRO A 156 -4.56 -4.42 -14.05
N TYR A 157 -5.04 -4.30 -12.81
CA TYR A 157 -4.24 -3.75 -11.71
C TYR A 157 -2.98 -4.57 -11.46
N ALA A 158 -3.12 -5.87 -11.22
CA ALA A 158 -1.98 -6.75 -10.95
C ALA A 158 -0.99 -6.76 -12.12
N ALA A 159 -1.48 -6.81 -13.37
CA ALA A 159 -0.66 -6.74 -14.58
C ALA A 159 0.11 -5.41 -14.68
N SER A 160 -0.51 -4.28 -14.33
CA SER A 160 0.16 -2.98 -14.32
C SER A 160 1.25 -2.89 -13.26
N LYS A 161 1.03 -3.48 -12.07
CA LYS A 161 2.02 -3.56 -10.99
C LYS A 161 3.17 -4.49 -11.36
N ALA A 162 2.88 -5.68 -11.91
CA ALA A 162 3.90 -6.60 -12.42
C ALA A 162 4.78 -5.94 -13.50
N SER A 163 4.16 -5.17 -14.40
CA SER A 163 4.89 -4.41 -15.43
C SER A 163 5.82 -3.36 -14.82
N SER A 164 5.37 -2.61 -13.82
CA SER A 164 6.22 -1.64 -13.13
C SER A 164 7.38 -2.30 -12.38
N ASP A 165 7.16 -3.44 -11.71
CA ASP A 165 8.21 -4.22 -11.07
C ASP A 165 9.29 -4.65 -12.07
N HIS A 166 8.88 -5.10 -13.27
CA HIS A 166 9.81 -5.47 -14.32
C HIS A 166 10.64 -4.28 -14.84
N PHE A 167 10.04 -3.08 -14.98
CA PHE A 167 10.80 -1.88 -15.32
C PHE A 167 11.81 -1.50 -14.23
N VAL A 168 11.43 -1.58 -12.95
CA VAL A 168 12.34 -1.32 -11.83
C VAL A 168 13.54 -2.28 -11.86
N ARG A 169 13.31 -3.57 -12.04
CA ARG A 169 14.38 -4.58 -12.17
C ARG A 169 15.26 -4.31 -13.39
N ALA A 170 14.64 -4.01 -14.54
CA ALA A 170 15.38 -3.72 -15.76
C ALA A 170 16.30 -2.50 -15.61
N PHE A 171 15.89 -1.47 -14.85
CA PHE A 171 16.76 -0.32 -14.56
C PHE A 171 17.92 -0.70 -13.63
N GLY A 172 17.68 -1.59 -12.64
CA GLY A 172 18.76 -2.17 -11.84
C GLY A 172 19.77 -2.93 -12.69
N ASP A 173 19.29 -3.87 -13.49
CA ASP A 173 20.14 -4.76 -14.29
C ASP A 173 20.86 -4.03 -15.43
N THR A 174 20.17 -3.13 -16.14
CA THR A 174 20.73 -2.46 -17.34
C THR A 174 21.61 -1.29 -16.98
N PHE A 175 21.26 -0.50 -15.98
CA PHE A 175 21.93 0.75 -15.65
C PHE A 175 22.67 0.72 -14.32
N GLY A 176 22.60 -0.39 -13.57
CA GLY A 176 23.19 -0.50 -12.22
C GLY A 176 22.53 0.43 -11.20
N MET A 177 21.27 0.85 -11.46
CA MET A 177 20.53 1.69 -10.52
C MET A 177 20.29 0.93 -9.21
N PRO A 178 20.57 1.50 -8.03
CA PRO A 178 20.31 0.84 -6.76
C PRO A 178 18.80 0.79 -6.49
N ILE A 179 18.21 -0.37 -6.70
CA ILE A 179 16.78 -0.60 -6.54
C ILE A 179 16.51 -1.59 -5.39
N VAL A 180 15.34 -1.49 -4.79
CA VAL A 180 14.72 -2.49 -3.92
C VAL A 180 13.24 -2.55 -4.25
N ILE A 181 12.65 -3.75 -4.19
CA ILE A 181 11.21 -3.97 -4.39
C ILE A 181 10.66 -4.66 -3.14
N SER A 182 9.44 -4.31 -2.74
CA SER A 182 8.69 -5.12 -1.78
C SER A 182 7.28 -5.41 -2.28
N ASN A 183 6.83 -6.64 -2.07
CA ASN A 183 5.48 -7.10 -2.35
C ASN A 183 4.77 -7.33 -1.01
N CYS A 184 3.64 -6.68 -0.79
CA CYS A 184 2.93 -6.80 0.48
C CYS A 184 1.57 -7.47 0.31
N SER A 185 1.11 -8.12 1.38
CA SER A 185 -0.24 -8.64 1.51
C SER A 185 -1.27 -7.53 1.73
N ASN A 186 -2.56 -7.90 1.89
CA ASN A 186 -3.64 -6.94 2.07
C ASN A 186 -3.46 -6.10 3.35
N ASN A 187 -3.37 -4.80 3.20
CA ASN A 187 -3.22 -3.88 4.32
C ASN A 187 -4.57 -3.45 4.90
N TYR A 188 -4.60 -3.18 6.22
CA TYR A 188 -5.72 -2.57 6.92
C TYR A 188 -5.25 -1.64 8.03
N GLY A 189 -6.09 -0.68 8.43
CA GLY A 189 -5.75 0.26 9.49
C GLY A 189 -6.40 1.63 9.34
N PRO A 190 -6.01 2.60 10.19
CA PRO A 190 -6.42 4.00 10.11
C PRO A 190 -6.12 4.64 8.75
N TYR A 191 -6.97 5.58 8.33
CA TYR A 191 -6.85 6.35 7.07
C TYR A 191 -7.03 5.53 5.77
N GLN A 192 -7.41 4.25 5.81
CA GLN A 192 -7.71 3.49 4.61
C GLN A 192 -9.03 3.98 3.98
N PHE A 193 -9.00 4.25 2.66
CA PHE A 193 -10.18 4.78 1.96
C PHE A 193 -11.35 3.77 2.00
N PRO A 194 -12.60 4.22 2.29
CA PRO A 194 -13.73 3.34 2.60
C PRO A 194 -14.37 2.65 1.38
N GLU A 195 -13.62 2.42 0.31
CA GLU A 195 -13.96 1.52 -0.79
C GLU A 195 -13.38 0.11 -0.60
N LYS A 196 -12.38 -0.03 0.27
CA LYS A 196 -11.72 -1.32 0.59
C LYS A 196 -12.54 -2.08 1.63
N LEU A 197 -12.41 -3.42 1.64
CA LEU A 197 -13.28 -4.32 2.41
C LEU A 197 -13.45 -3.89 3.88
N ILE A 198 -12.38 -3.84 4.66
CA ILE A 198 -12.47 -3.57 6.10
C ILE A 198 -13.11 -2.20 6.39
N PRO A 199 -12.61 -1.06 5.86
CA PRO A 199 -13.22 0.22 6.17
C PRO A 199 -14.64 0.39 5.59
N LEU A 200 -14.94 -0.21 4.43
CA LEU A 200 -16.29 -0.22 3.86
C LEU A 200 -17.27 -0.88 4.81
N PHE A 201 -16.93 -2.07 5.31
CA PHE A 201 -17.83 -2.83 6.19
C PHE A 201 -18.01 -2.12 7.54
N ILE A 202 -16.93 -1.62 8.15
CA ILE A 202 -17.02 -0.80 9.38
C ILE A 202 -17.96 0.40 9.17
N THR A 203 -17.74 1.16 8.09
CA THR A 203 -18.54 2.34 7.77
C THR A 203 -20.01 1.99 7.50
N ASN A 204 -20.27 0.89 6.80
CA ASN A 204 -21.62 0.44 6.52
C ASN A 204 -22.32 -0.03 7.81
N ILE A 205 -21.65 -0.75 8.70
CA ILE A 205 -22.22 -1.15 10.00
C ILE A 205 -22.58 0.07 10.85
N ILE A 206 -21.67 1.05 10.94
CA ILE A 206 -21.93 2.31 11.67
C ILE A 206 -23.19 2.99 11.15
N ASN A 207 -23.37 3.02 9.81
CA ASN A 207 -24.47 3.69 9.14
C ASN A 207 -25.68 2.80 8.84
N ASN A 208 -25.70 1.55 9.34
CA ASN A 208 -26.76 0.56 9.12
C ASN A 208 -27.05 0.33 7.61
N LYS A 209 -26.02 0.27 6.79
CA LYS A 209 -26.07 0.03 5.33
C LYS A 209 -25.75 -1.44 5.00
N PRO A 210 -26.17 -1.95 3.82
CA PRO A 210 -25.87 -3.32 3.38
C PRO A 210 -24.37 -3.62 3.35
N LEU A 211 -24.02 -4.88 3.65
CA LEU A 211 -22.67 -5.43 3.64
C LEU A 211 -22.51 -6.36 2.42
N PRO A 212 -22.04 -5.86 1.25
CA PRO A 212 -21.98 -6.64 0.02
C PRO A 212 -20.84 -7.65 0.07
N ILE A 213 -21.15 -8.93 -0.06
CA ILE A 213 -20.18 -10.03 -0.12
C ILE A 213 -20.14 -10.58 -1.55
N TYR A 214 -18.99 -10.52 -2.19
CA TYR A 214 -18.77 -11.11 -3.51
C TYR A 214 -18.87 -12.64 -3.47
N GLY A 215 -19.64 -13.22 -4.38
CA GLY A 215 -19.85 -14.66 -4.47
C GLY A 215 -20.34 -15.25 -3.14
N LYS A 216 -19.62 -16.22 -2.60
CA LYS A 216 -19.88 -16.83 -1.28
C LYS A 216 -18.96 -16.29 -0.17
N GLY A 217 -18.03 -15.40 -0.49
CA GLY A 217 -17.02 -14.90 0.45
C GLY A 217 -15.93 -15.92 0.81
N GLU A 218 -15.68 -16.92 -0.04
CA GLU A 218 -14.72 -18.00 0.19
C GLU A 218 -13.27 -17.61 -0.14
N ASN A 219 -13.06 -16.45 -0.78
CA ASN A 219 -11.73 -15.95 -1.10
C ASN A 219 -10.92 -15.72 0.16
N ILE A 220 -9.65 -16.15 0.13
CA ILE A 220 -8.72 -16.06 1.27
C ILE A 220 -7.70 -14.95 1.00
N ARG A 221 -7.45 -14.14 2.02
CA ARG A 221 -6.44 -13.07 1.99
C ARG A 221 -5.62 -13.09 3.26
N ASP A 222 -4.34 -12.80 3.13
CA ASP A 222 -3.46 -12.48 4.25
C ASP A 222 -3.59 -10.99 4.60
N TRP A 223 -3.71 -10.67 5.88
CA TRP A 223 -3.98 -9.32 6.36
C TRP A 223 -2.85 -8.77 7.22
N LEU A 224 -2.33 -7.62 6.82
CA LEU A 224 -1.21 -6.94 7.46
C LEU A 224 -1.65 -5.58 8.02
N TYR A 225 -1.41 -5.36 9.32
CA TYR A 225 -1.69 -4.06 9.93
C TYR A 225 -0.74 -2.99 9.38
N VAL A 226 -1.28 -1.81 9.04
CA VAL A 226 -0.53 -0.78 8.30
C VAL A 226 0.74 -0.31 9.01
N GLU A 227 0.75 -0.23 10.35
CA GLU A 227 1.94 0.18 11.11
C GLU A 227 3.05 -0.88 11.06
N ASP A 228 2.69 -2.16 11.04
CA ASP A 228 3.67 -3.24 10.82
C ASP A 228 4.26 -3.16 9.42
N HIS A 229 3.45 -2.90 8.39
CA HIS A 229 3.94 -2.68 7.03
C HIS A 229 4.90 -1.49 6.98
N VAL A 230 4.56 -0.37 7.61
CA VAL A 230 5.41 0.82 7.67
C VAL A 230 6.75 0.53 8.35
N ASN A 231 6.76 -0.26 9.42
CA ASN A 231 7.98 -0.71 10.08
C ASN A 231 8.82 -1.65 9.21
N ALA A 232 8.17 -2.51 8.40
CA ALA A 232 8.87 -3.32 7.39
C ALA A 232 9.55 -2.43 6.35
N ILE A 233 8.82 -1.46 5.81
CA ILE A 233 9.35 -0.51 4.82
C ILE A 233 10.55 0.26 5.37
N ASP A 234 10.45 0.75 6.60
CA ASP A 234 11.55 1.43 7.29
C ASP A 234 12.79 0.53 7.44
N THR A 235 12.55 -0.73 7.83
CA THR A 235 13.61 -1.74 7.96
C THR A 235 14.28 -2.03 6.63
N ILE A 236 13.50 -2.26 5.57
CA ILE A 236 14.00 -2.54 4.22
C ILE A 236 14.75 -1.32 3.66
N PHE A 237 14.20 -0.11 3.82
CA PHE A 237 14.83 1.13 3.34
C PHE A 237 16.24 1.33 3.91
N HIS A 238 16.48 0.95 5.15
CA HIS A 238 17.77 1.16 5.82
C HIS A 238 18.74 -0.03 5.75
N LYS A 239 18.20 -1.25 5.64
CA LYS A 239 18.99 -2.48 5.77
C LYS A 239 18.83 -3.44 4.59
N GLY A 240 17.86 -3.21 3.71
CA GLY A 240 17.60 -4.07 2.55
C GLY A 240 18.80 -4.13 1.62
N LYS A 241 19.06 -5.29 1.07
CA LYS A 241 20.09 -5.48 0.05
C LYS A 241 19.62 -4.90 -1.27
N LEU A 242 20.50 -4.20 -1.96
CA LEU A 242 20.21 -3.66 -3.29
C LEU A 242 19.95 -4.79 -4.30
N ASN A 243 19.07 -4.51 -5.24
CA ASN A 243 18.61 -5.42 -6.29
C ASN A 243 17.84 -6.65 -5.78
N GLU A 244 17.38 -6.60 -4.51
CA GLU A 244 16.58 -7.65 -3.91
C GLU A 244 15.10 -7.29 -3.87
N THR A 245 14.27 -8.35 -3.79
CA THR A 245 12.84 -8.26 -3.50
C THR A 245 12.60 -8.83 -2.11
N TYR A 246 11.70 -8.19 -1.35
CA TYR A 246 11.24 -8.65 -0.04
C TYR A 246 9.73 -8.77 -0.01
N ASN A 247 9.25 -9.93 0.40
CA ASN A 247 7.84 -10.14 0.70
C ASN A 247 7.51 -9.67 2.11
N ILE A 248 6.36 -9.00 2.27
CA ILE A 248 5.88 -8.47 3.55
C ILE A 248 4.47 -9.02 3.79
N GLY A 249 4.34 -9.99 4.68
CA GLY A 249 3.09 -10.68 5.00
C GLY A 249 2.70 -10.55 6.47
N GLY A 250 1.39 -10.67 6.74
CA GLY A 250 0.83 -10.61 8.08
C GLY A 250 0.78 -11.98 8.79
N PHE A 251 0.93 -13.07 8.04
CA PHE A 251 0.69 -14.45 8.51
C PHE A 251 -0.72 -14.63 9.11
N ASN A 252 -1.68 -13.87 8.60
CA ASN A 252 -3.06 -13.80 9.06
C ASN A 252 -4.03 -14.06 7.91
N GLU A 253 -4.16 -15.32 7.51
CA GLU A 253 -5.07 -15.72 6.45
C GLU A 253 -6.51 -15.84 6.95
N TRP A 254 -7.43 -15.16 6.26
CA TRP A 254 -8.86 -15.21 6.56
C TRP A 254 -9.68 -15.40 5.29
N LYS A 255 -10.70 -16.26 5.35
CA LYS A 255 -11.79 -16.22 4.38
C LYS A 255 -12.57 -14.93 4.56
N ASN A 256 -12.94 -14.29 3.46
CA ASN A 256 -13.66 -13.02 3.52
C ASN A 256 -14.93 -13.10 4.39
N ILE A 257 -15.70 -14.21 4.29
CA ILE A 257 -16.91 -14.38 5.10
C ILE A 257 -16.63 -14.45 6.60
N ASP A 258 -15.55 -15.13 6.99
CA ASP A 258 -15.17 -15.26 8.41
C ASP A 258 -14.64 -13.95 8.96
N LEU A 259 -13.79 -13.26 8.18
CA LEU A 259 -13.32 -11.91 8.47
C LEU A 259 -14.48 -10.94 8.70
N ILE A 260 -15.48 -10.95 7.80
CA ILE A 260 -16.64 -10.06 7.88
C ILE A 260 -17.42 -10.29 9.18
N LYS A 261 -17.61 -11.55 9.60
CA LYS A 261 -18.26 -11.85 10.88
C LYS A 261 -17.46 -11.30 12.08
N VAL A 262 -16.13 -11.38 12.02
CA VAL A 262 -15.28 -10.78 13.08
C VAL A 262 -15.42 -9.25 13.07
N ILE A 263 -15.40 -8.60 11.91
CA ILE A 263 -15.63 -7.14 11.78
C ILE A 263 -16.97 -6.75 12.38
N ILE A 264 -18.04 -7.50 12.07
CA ILE A 264 -19.39 -7.26 12.61
C ILE A 264 -19.38 -7.33 14.14
N LYS A 265 -18.86 -8.42 14.72
CA LYS A 265 -18.81 -8.60 16.18
C LYS A 265 -18.05 -7.48 16.88
N VAL A 266 -16.85 -7.16 16.40
CA VAL A 266 -16.02 -6.10 17.00
C VAL A 266 -16.71 -4.73 16.86
N THR A 267 -17.27 -4.44 15.69
CA THR A 267 -17.95 -3.15 15.46
C THR A 267 -19.21 -3.00 16.30
N ASP A 268 -20.07 -4.02 16.34
CA ASP A 268 -21.28 -4.00 17.18
C ASP A 268 -20.93 -3.80 18.65
N ARG A 269 -19.96 -4.56 19.18
CA ARG A 269 -19.47 -4.43 20.57
C ARG A 269 -19.02 -3.01 20.88
N LEU A 270 -18.18 -2.43 20.03
CA LEU A 270 -17.66 -1.06 20.24
C LEU A 270 -18.71 0.03 20.07
N LEU A 271 -19.81 -0.26 19.37
CA LEU A 271 -21.00 0.60 19.28
C LEU A 271 -21.99 0.38 20.44
N GLY A 272 -21.71 -0.54 21.38
CA GLY A 272 -22.63 -0.89 22.48
C GLY A 272 -23.86 -1.66 22.02
N ARG A 273 -23.78 -2.37 20.89
CA ARG A 273 -24.84 -3.23 20.35
C ARG A 273 -24.57 -4.69 20.74
N GLU A 274 -25.60 -5.56 20.64
CA GLU A 274 -25.41 -6.99 20.74
C GLU A 274 -24.47 -7.49 19.63
N GLU A 275 -23.45 -8.26 20.00
CA GLU A 275 -22.47 -8.81 19.04
C GLU A 275 -23.14 -9.67 17.98
N GLY A 276 -22.87 -9.37 16.71
CA GLY A 276 -23.45 -10.06 15.57
C GLY A 276 -24.82 -9.50 15.13
N SER A 277 -25.36 -8.50 15.83
CA SER A 277 -26.67 -7.91 15.47
C SER A 277 -26.71 -7.31 14.06
N SER A 278 -25.55 -6.93 13.52
CA SER A 278 -25.41 -6.41 12.17
C SER A 278 -25.24 -7.48 11.09
N GLU A 279 -25.23 -8.78 11.42
CA GLU A 279 -25.20 -9.87 10.41
C GLU A 279 -26.41 -9.83 9.45
N LYS A 280 -27.55 -9.31 9.90
CA LYS A 280 -28.73 -9.06 9.06
C LYS A 280 -28.51 -8.10 7.89
N LEU A 281 -27.42 -7.34 7.90
CA LEU A 281 -27.03 -6.43 6.82
C LEU A 281 -26.26 -7.14 5.71
N ILE A 282 -25.84 -8.39 5.89
CA ILE A 282 -25.11 -9.16 4.88
C ILE A 282 -25.98 -9.34 3.64
N MET A 283 -25.39 -9.03 2.48
CA MET A 283 -26.00 -9.18 1.18
C MET A 283 -25.00 -9.81 0.20
N TYR A 284 -25.32 -10.99 -0.31
CA TYR A 284 -24.48 -11.63 -1.32
C TYR A 284 -24.72 -10.99 -2.69
N VAL A 285 -23.63 -10.64 -3.37
CA VAL A 285 -23.65 -10.03 -4.71
C VAL A 285 -22.89 -10.91 -5.71
N ARG A 286 -23.07 -10.63 -7.02
CA ARG A 286 -22.33 -11.33 -8.07
C ARG A 286 -20.82 -11.21 -7.80
N ASP A 287 -20.11 -12.31 -8.02
CA ASP A 287 -18.66 -12.33 -7.83
C ASP A 287 -17.93 -11.47 -8.90
N ARG A 288 -16.74 -11.02 -8.54
CA ARG A 288 -15.85 -10.24 -9.40
C ARG A 288 -15.30 -11.12 -10.53
N GLU A 289 -15.14 -10.56 -11.72
CA GLU A 289 -14.47 -11.21 -12.84
C GLU A 289 -12.96 -11.35 -12.55
N GLY A 290 -12.40 -12.55 -12.79
CA GLY A 290 -10.99 -12.81 -12.49
C GLY A 290 -10.62 -12.74 -11.00
N HIS A 291 -11.57 -13.13 -10.13
CA HIS A 291 -11.36 -13.06 -8.68
C HIS A 291 -10.51 -14.23 -8.18
N ASP A 292 -9.25 -13.99 -7.91
CA ASP A 292 -8.32 -15.00 -7.37
C ASP A 292 -8.82 -15.59 -6.05
N LEU A 293 -8.66 -16.90 -5.89
CA LEU A 293 -9.20 -17.60 -4.73
C LEU A 293 -8.39 -17.30 -3.47
N ARG A 294 -7.05 -17.40 -3.54
CA ARG A 294 -6.21 -17.29 -2.34
C ARG A 294 -4.92 -16.52 -2.63
N TYR A 295 -4.60 -15.59 -1.72
CA TYR A 295 -3.30 -14.93 -1.60
C TYR A 295 -2.74 -15.21 -0.20
N ALA A 296 -1.51 -15.72 -0.16
CA ALA A 296 -0.75 -15.89 1.07
C ALA A 296 0.74 -15.73 0.77
N ILE A 297 1.42 -14.93 1.55
CA ILE A 297 2.80 -14.51 1.27
C ILE A 297 3.76 -15.06 2.33
N ASP A 298 4.92 -15.53 1.89
CA ASP A 298 6.01 -15.93 2.76
C ASP A 298 6.96 -14.75 3.01
N ALA A 299 6.97 -14.22 4.24
CA ALA A 299 7.86 -13.14 4.67
C ALA A 299 9.11 -13.67 5.43
N THR A 300 9.41 -14.96 5.33
CA THR A 300 10.53 -15.60 6.05
C THR A 300 11.88 -14.98 5.68
N LYS A 301 12.09 -14.57 4.43
CA LYS A 301 13.30 -13.89 4.01
C LYS A 301 13.51 -12.58 4.77
N LEU A 302 12.47 -11.76 4.86
CA LEU A 302 12.52 -10.49 5.58
C LEU A 302 12.85 -10.69 7.07
N LYS A 303 12.23 -11.69 7.70
CA LYS A 303 12.54 -12.09 9.09
C LYS A 303 13.98 -12.54 9.26
N ASN A 304 14.46 -13.45 8.42
CA ASN A 304 15.78 -14.05 8.56
C ASN A 304 16.92 -13.08 8.23
N GLU A 305 16.75 -12.25 7.21
CA GLU A 305 17.81 -11.34 6.77
C GLU A 305 17.81 -10.00 7.53
N LEU A 306 16.64 -9.46 7.87
CA LEU A 306 16.51 -8.11 8.41
C LEU A 306 15.91 -8.06 9.82
N GLY A 307 15.46 -9.20 10.35
CA GLY A 307 14.93 -9.31 11.71
C GLY A 307 13.54 -8.71 11.91
N TRP A 308 12.77 -8.52 10.83
CA TRP A 308 11.41 -8.00 10.93
C TRP A 308 10.36 -9.12 10.95
N GLU A 309 9.37 -8.95 11.79
CA GLU A 309 8.13 -9.75 11.81
C GLU A 309 6.96 -8.85 12.26
N PRO A 310 5.71 -9.17 11.88
CA PRO A 310 4.57 -8.41 12.34
C PRO A 310 4.46 -8.48 13.86
N SER A 311 4.16 -7.35 14.49
CA SER A 311 4.13 -7.21 15.94
C SER A 311 2.73 -7.35 16.54
N LEU A 312 1.68 -7.22 15.71
CA LEU A 312 0.31 -7.12 16.16
C LEU A 312 -0.50 -8.33 15.70
N GLN A 313 -1.26 -8.93 16.61
CA GLN A 313 -2.26 -9.95 16.27
C GLN A 313 -3.43 -9.30 15.52
N PHE A 314 -4.04 -10.06 14.61
CA PHE A 314 -5.07 -9.53 13.71
C PHE A 314 -6.25 -8.89 14.47
N GLU A 315 -6.77 -9.57 15.48
CA GLU A 315 -7.93 -9.12 16.27
C GLU A 315 -7.65 -7.81 16.99
N GLU A 316 -6.44 -7.64 17.53
CA GLU A 316 -6.02 -6.41 18.18
C GLU A 316 -5.90 -5.25 17.19
N GLY A 317 -5.29 -5.49 16.03
CA GLY A 317 -5.20 -4.51 14.95
C GLY A 317 -6.57 -4.12 14.41
N LEU A 318 -7.48 -5.09 14.29
CA LEU A 318 -8.85 -4.84 13.86
C LEU A 318 -9.61 -3.97 14.88
N GLU A 319 -9.49 -4.25 16.17
CA GLU A 319 -10.13 -3.44 17.22
C GLU A 319 -9.62 -1.99 17.20
N LYS A 320 -8.31 -1.78 17.08
CA LYS A 320 -7.71 -0.43 16.90
C LYS A 320 -8.28 0.26 15.65
N THR A 321 -8.41 -0.48 14.56
CA THR A 321 -8.96 0.04 13.30
C THR A 321 -10.41 0.45 13.44
N VAL A 322 -11.27 -0.42 13.96
CA VAL A 322 -12.70 -0.13 14.18
C VAL A 322 -12.87 1.07 15.10
N LYS A 323 -12.14 1.12 16.22
CA LYS A 323 -12.17 2.24 17.14
C LYS A 323 -11.80 3.54 16.44
N TRP A 324 -10.75 3.53 15.62
CA TRP A 324 -10.34 4.71 14.88
C TRP A 324 -11.47 5.22 13.96
N TYR A 325 -12.17 4.35 13.21
CA TYR A 325 -13.28 4.77 12.34
C TYR A 325 -14.48 5.30 13.14
N ILE A 326 -14.76 4.73 14.32
CA ILE A 326 -15.83 5.24 15.21
C ILE A 326 -15.48 6.64 15.72
N ASP A 327 -14.24 6.87 16.14
CA ASP A 327 -13.78 8.14 16.72
C ASP A 327 -13.57 9.22 15.63
N ASN A 328 -13.38 8.84 14.36
CA ASN A 328 -13.06 9.74 13.25
C ASN A 328 -14.16 9.80 12.17
N LYS A 329 -15.43 9.74 12.54
CA LYS A 329 -16.58 9.84 11.60
C LYS A 329 -16.50 11.07 10.69
N TYR A 330 -16.06 12.19 11.22
CA TYR A 330 -15.90 13.43 10.47
C TYR A 330 -14.84 13.35 9.35
N TRP A 331 -13.80 12.53 9.53
CA TRP A 331 -12.84 12.25 8.47
C TRP A 331 -13.52 11.50 7.30
N ILE A 332 -14.36 10.51 7.62
CA ILE A 332 -15.12 9.70 6.64
C ILE A 332 -16.08 10.59 5.83
N GLU A 333 -16.86 11.46 6.51
CA GLU A 333 -17.84 12.34 5.87
C GLU A 333 -17.22 13.35 4.88
N LYS A 334 -15.94 13.68 5.05
CA LYS A 334 -15.25 14.66 4.20
C LYS A 334 -14.52 14.04 3.00
N ILE A 335 -14.45 12.72 2.90
CA ILE A 335 -13.83 12.03 1.78
C ILE A 335 -14.87 11.33 0.87
N GLN A 336 -16.11 11.30 1.27
CA GLN A 336 -17.27 10.91 0.46
C GLN A 336 -17.84 12.14 -0.26
#